data_1c413d0200d8e0d7e0aa70955a1b0b3a
#
_entry.id   1c413d0200d8e0d7e0aa70955a1b0b3a
#
_cell.length_a   1.000
_cell.length_b   1.000
_cell.length_c   1.000
_cell.angle_alpha   90.00
_cell.angle_beta   90.00
_cell.angle_gamma   90.00
#
_symmetry.space_group_name_H-M   'P 1'
#
loop_
_entity.id
_entity.type
_entity.pdbx_description
1 polymer ?
#
loop_
_entity_poly.entity_id
_entity_poly.type
_entity_poly.pdbx_seq_one_letter_code
_entity_poly.pdbx_strand_id
1 'polypeptide(L)'
;FFSKMDRQARQVGLMPSFLLTHPSSQERNADSTLRSQQYPNKGKVDSLDYQLIRRRLLAIIDGRQADNLAVLQQKLNNNPKHEPTLLSILFTLLNNEQFSQARQVAKQLRTISPQRIDYIIAQADIELANQQAQNAVKILEDALLINPQNQTLKMYAAKAAIKAQAYTQAIQWLSSLSYERANDPEVWQSLVECYQAQKEGLQL
;
A
#
# COMPACT_ATOMS: atom_id res chain seq x y z
N PHE A 1 -4.25 -20.93 -0.68
CA PHE A 1 -5.42 -20.75 -1.56
C PHE A 1 -6.60 -21.59 -1.06
N PHE A 2 -6.49 -22.91 -1.03
CA PHE A 2 -7.59 -23.83 -0.65
C PHE A 2 -8.12 -23.63 0.77
N SER A 3 -7.27 -23.30 1.75
CA SER A 3 -7.69 -22.99 3.12
C SER A 3 -8.58 -21.73 3.23
N LYS A 4 -8.43 -20.79 2.30
CA LYS A 4 -9.29 -19.59 2.23
C LYS A 4 -10.65 -19.95 1.65
N MET A 5 -10.69 -20.81 0.63
CA MET A 5 -11.93 -21.32 0.04
C MET A 5 -12.73 -22.16 1.04
N ASP A 6 -12.07 -22.98 1.85
CA ASP A 6 -12.70 -23.80 2.89
C ASP A 6 -13.39 -22.92 3.95
N ARG A 7 -12.77 -21.82 4.36
CA ARG A 7 -13.39 -20.86 5.28
C ARG A 7 -14.64 -20.18 4.70
N GLN A 8 -14.65 -19.87 3.42
CA GLN A 8 -15.81 -19.28 2.74
C GLN A 8 -16.93 -20.33 2.56
N ALA A 9 -16.59 -21.56 2.22
CA ALA A 9 -17.55 -22.65 2.06
C ALA A 9 -18.30 -23.00 3.35
N ARG A 10 -17.64 -22.91 4.51
CA ARG A 10 -18.28 -23.12 5.83
C ARG A 10 -19.36 -22.09 6.17
N GLN A 11 -19.32 -20.92 5.57
CA GLN A 11 -20.34 -19.88 5.78
C GLN A 11 -21.64 -20.15 5.00
N VAL A 12 -21.58 -20.98 3.96
CA VAL A 12 -22.71 -21.24 3.04
C VAL A 12 -23.46 -22.55 3.37
N GLY A 13 -22.99 -23.32 4.37
CA GLY A 13 -23.56 -24.62 4.74
C GLY A 13 -22.85 -25.77 4.03
N LEU A 14 -22.51 -26.82 4.81
CA LEU A 14 -21.83 -28.01 4.30
C LEU A 14 -22.79 -28.87 3.51
N MET A 15 -22.67 -28.94 2.19
CA MET A 15 -23.25 -30.00 1.39
C MET A 15 -22.49 -31.30 1.64
N PRO A 16 -23.17 -32.43 1.85
CA PRO A 16 -22.53 -33.75 1.98
C PRO A 16 -21.61 -34.02 0.78
N SER A 17 -20.43 -34.59 1.02
CA SER A 17 -19.39 -34.78 -0.01
C SER A 17 -19.85 -35.65 -1.19
N PHE A 18 -20.80 -36.56 -0.96
CA PHE A 18 -21.37 -37.40 -2.02
C PHE A 18 -22.27 -36.66 -3.02
N LEU A 19 -22.72 -35.45 -2.69
CA LEU A 19 -23.47 -34.57 -3.59
C LEU A 19 -22.58 -33.63 -4.41
N LEU A 20 -21.29 -33.63 -4.13
CA LEU A 20 -20.34 -32.75 -4.83
C LEU A 20 -19.83 -33.48 -6.08
N THR A 21 -19.94 -32.82 -7.22
CA THR A 21 -19.36 -33.29 -8.50
C THR A 21 -17.84 -33.22 -8.52
N HIS A 22 -17.25 -32.51 -7.54
CA HIS A 22 -15.80 -32.32 -7.39
C HIS A 22 -15.38 -32.49 -5.93
N PRO A 23 -14.13 -32.91 -5.66
CA PRO A 23 -13.59 -33.01 -4.31
C PRO A 23 -13.78 -31.69 -3.54
N SER A 24 -14.14 -31.79 -2.26
CA SER A 24 -14.33 -30.64 -1.37
C SER A 24 -13.04 -29.80 -1.24
N SER A 25 -13.17 -28.54 -0.88
CA SER A 25 -12.00 -27.69 -0.60
C SER A 25 -11.10 -28.28 0.49
N GLN A 26 -11.69 -29.03 1.43
CA GLN A 26 -10.97 -29.70 2.50
C GLN A 26 -10.13 -30.86 2.00
N GLU A 27 -10.69 -31.72 1.12
CA GLU A 27 -9.95 -32.83 0.48
C GLU A 27 -8.82 -32.31 -0.40
N ARG A 28 -9.07 -31.27 -1.19
CA ARG A 28 -8.04 -30.62 -2.01
C ARG A 28 -6.91 -30.01 -1.16
N ASN A 29 -7.25 -29.43 -0.02
CA ASN A 29 -6.26 -28.90 0.90
C ASN A 29 -5.40 -30.01 1.51
N ALA A 30 -6.02 -31.12 1.93
CA ALA A 30 -5.32 -32.28 2.45
C ALA A 30 -4.38 -32.90 1.39
N ASP A 31 -4.88 -33.14 0.17
CA ASP A 31 -4.08 -33.69 -0.94
C ASP A 31 -2.90 -32.76 -1.31
N SER A 32 -3.16 -31.46 -1.44
CA SER A 32 -2.10 -30.47 -1.72
C SER A 32 -1.05 -30.43 -0.63
N THR A 33 -1.46 -30.56 0.64
CA THR A 33 -0.55 -30.57 1.79
C THR A 33 0.32 -31.82 1.77
N LEU A 34 -0.26 -33.00 1.55
CA LEU A 34 0.47 -34.27 1.44
C LEU A 34 1.47 -34.24 0.28
N ARG A 35 1.05 -33.74 -0.88
CA ARG A 35 1.96 -33.59 -2.04
C ARG A 35 3.09 -32.61 -1.75
N SER A 36 2.78 -31.48 -1.11
CA SER A 36 3.81 -30.48 -0.80
C SER A 36 4.90 -31.01 0.13
N GLN A 37 4.57 -31.94 1.02
CA GLN A 37 5.53 -32.58 1.93
C GLN A 37 6.53 -33.49 1.21
N GLN A 38 6.20 -33.97 0.00
CA GLN A 38 7.07 -34.82 -0.81
C GLN A 38 8.15 -34.01 -1.55
N TYR A 39 8.00 -32.69 -1.64
CA TYR A 39 8.99 -31.83 -2.29
C TYR A 39 9.89 -31.17 -1.26
N PRO A 40 11.21 -31.13 -1.52
CA PRO A 40 12.11 -30.39 -0.64
C PRO A 40 11.70 -28.92 -0.61
N ASN A 41 11.69 -28.36 0.60
CA ASN A 41 11.30 -26.95 0.82
C ASN A 41 12.40 -26.01 0.29
N LYS A 42 12.52 -25.92 -1.04
CA LYS A 42 13.50 -25.09 -1.77
C LYS A 42 12.91 -23.74 -2.19
N GLY A 43 11.89 -23.26 -1.49
CA GLY A 43 11.32 -21.93 -1.74
C GLY A 43 12.39 -20.85 -1.54
N LYS A 44 12.42 -19.85 -2.44
CA LYS A 44 13.21 -18.64 -2.18
C LYS A 44 12.59 -17.90 -1.01
N VAL A 45 13.44 -17.40 -0.12
CA VAL A 45 12.98 -16.45 0.92
C VAL A 45 12.46 -15.21 0.21
N ASP A 46 11.27 -14.78 0.60
CA ASP A 46 10.66 -13.55 0.07
C ASP A 46 11.62 -12.37 0.26
N SER A 47 11.92 -11.65 -0.80
CA SER A 47 12.71 -10.42 -0.70
C SER A 47 11.98 -9.37 0.16
N LEU A 48 12.73 -8.45 0.75
CA LEU A 48 12.13 -7.35 1.52
C LEU A 48 11.14 -6.56 0.64
N ASP A 49 11.52 -6.26 -0.60
CA ASP A 49 10.65 -5.51 -1.52
C ASP A 49 9.33 -6.23 -1.79
N TYR A 50 9.37 -7.53 -2.04
CA TYR A 50 8.14 -8.32 -2.20
C TYR A 50 7.26 -8.28 -0.95
N GLN A 51 7.86 -8.41 0.25
CA GLN A 51 7.13 -8.35 1.51
C GLN A 51 6.47 -6.98 1.72
N LEU A 52 7.17 -5.89 1.42
CA LEU A 52 6.64 -4.52 1.57
C LEU A 52 5.53 -4.22 0.56
N ILE A 53 5.71 -4.56 -0.72
CA ILE A 53 4.68 -4.41 -1.76
C ILE A 53 3.43 -5.21 -1.38
N ARG A 54 3.61 -6.46 -0.94
CA ARG A 54 2.49 -7.29 -0.48
C ARG A 54 1.73 -6.65 0.68
N ARG A 55 2.42 -6.05 1.66
CA ARG A 55 1.77 -5.35 2.79
C ARG A 55 0.98 -4.13 2.33
N ARG A 56 1.55 -3.34 1.42
CA ARG A 56 0.86 -2.19 0.83
C ARG A 56 -0.40 -2.60 0.06
N LEU A 57 -0.30 -3.63 -0.79
CA LEU A 57 -1.45 -4.14 -1.53
C LEU A 57 -2.56 -4.66 -0.61
N LEU A 58 -2.20 -5.40 0.45
CA LEU A 58 -3.18 -5.87 1.43
C LEU A 58 -3.87 -4.70 2.14
N ALA A 59 -3.16 -3.65 2.49
CA ALA A 59 -3.74 -2.46 3.11
C ALA A 59 -4.75 -1.75 2.19
N ILE A 60 -4.49 -1.72 0.87
CA ILE A 60 -5.38 -1.12 -0.12
C ILE A 60 -6.62 -2.00 -0.37
N ILE A 61 -6.43 -3.32 -0.50
CA ILE A 61 -7.50 -4.25 -0.90
C ILE A 61 -8.38 -4.63 0.31
N ASP A 62 -7.76 -4.93 1.44
CA ASP A 62 -8.44 -5.44 2.65
C ASP A 62 -8.69 -4.34 3.70
N GLY A 63 -8.70 -3.08 3.34
CA GLY A 63 -8.70 -1.88 4.19
C GLY A 63 -9.57 -1.88 5.46
N ARG A 64 -10.37 -2.93 5.69
CA ARG A 64 -11.15 -3.17 6.91
C ARG A 64 -10.73 -4.42 7.70
N GLN A 65 -9.92 -5.31 7.12
CA GLN A 65 -9.30 -6.43 7.83
C GLN A 65 -7.86 -6.08 8.19
N ALA A 66 -7.72 -4.97 8.93
CA ALA A 66 -6.45 -4.64 9.54
C ALA A 66 -5.97 -5.84 10.36
N ASP A 67 -4.73 -6.25 10.14
CA ASP A 67 -4.07 -7.25 11.00
C ASP A 67 -4.30 -6.83 12.46
N ASN A 68 -4.60 -7.76 13.34
CA ASN A 68 -4.78 -7.45 14.75
C ASN A 68 -3.51 -6.77 15.31
N LEU A 69 -3.63 -5.52 15.73
CA LEU A 69 -2.51 -4.70 16.18
C LEU A 69 -1.71 -5.38 17.32
N ALA A 70 -2.40 -6.09 18.23
CA ALA A 70 -1.74 -6.82 19.31
C ALA A 70 -0.86 -7.95 18.77
N VAL A 71 -1.31 -8.68 17.75
CA VAL A 71 -0.52 -9.74 17.10
C VAL A 71 0.70 -9.14 16.39
N LEU A 72 0.54 -8.00 15.71
CA LEU A 72 1.66 -7.32 15.06
C LEU A 72 2.67 -6.80 16.09
N GLN A 73 2.22 -6.26 17.21
CA GLN A 73 3.08 -5.81 18.30
C GLN A 73 3.86 -6.97 18.91
N GLN A 74 3.21 -8.12 19.13
CA GLN A 74 3.90 -9.32 19.61
C GLN A 74 4.99 -9.79 18.64
N LYS A 75 4.73 -9.77 17.34
CA LYS A 75 5.74 -10.07 16.31
C LYS A 75 6.90 -9.08 16.35
N LEU A 76 6.60 -7.80 16.56
CA LEU A 76 7.61 -6.76 16.65
C LEU A 76 8.49 -6.90 17.89
N ASN A 77 7.97 -7.38 19.03
CA ASN A 77 8.75 -7.67 20.22
C ASN A 77 9.86 -8.69 19.96
N ASN A 78 9.60 -9.68 19.10
CA ASN A 78 10.60 -10.68 18.71
C ASN A 78 11.64 -10.13 17.71
N ASN A 79 11.27 -9.16 16.90
CA ASN A 79 12.15 -8.49 15.94
C ASN A 79 11.77 -6.99 15.79
N PRO A 80 12.32 -6.11 16.66
CA PRO A 80 11.93 -4.70 16.70
C PRO A 80 12.19 -3.88 15.44
N LYS A 81 13.08 -4.36 14.57
CA LYS A 81 13.41 -3.70 13.29
C LYS A 81 12.80 -4.41 12.07
N HIS A 82 11.80 -5.27 12.26
CA HIS A 82 11.18 -5.98 11.14
C HIS A 82 10.30 -5.03 10.32
N GLU A 83 10.87 -4.48 9.25
CA GLU A 83 10.25 -3.45 8.40
C GLU A 83 8.86 -3.85 7.87
N PRO A 84 8.61 -5.10 7.38
CA PRO A 84 7.26 -5.48 6.94
C PRO A 84 6.21 -5.45 8.07
N THR A 85 6.59 -5.78 9.31
CA THR A 85 5.67 -5.70 10.46
C THR A 85 5.41 -4.25 10.86
N LEU A 86 6.45 -3.40 10.89
CA LEU A 86 6.29 -1.96 11.13
C LEU A 86 5.37 -1.32 10.09
N LEU A 87 5.54 -1.66 8.80
CA LEU A 87 4.68 -1.15 7.74
C LEU A 87 3.22 -1.62 7.89
N SER A 88 2.99 -2.87 8.30
CA SER A 88 1.63 -3.36 8.62
C SER A 88 1.01 -2.59 9.79
N ILE A 89 1.78 -2.33 10.86
CA ILE A 89 1.32 -1.53 12.01
C ILE A 89 0.96 -0.12 11.55
N LEU A 90 1.81 0.51 10.73
CA LEU A 90 1.56 1.84 10.18
C LEU A 90 0.22 1.90 9.44
N PHE A 91 -0.04 0.99 8.51
CA PHE A 91 -1.30 0.96 7.76
C PHE A 91 -2.51 0.64 8.66
N THR A 92 -2.36 -0.23 9.66
CA THR A 92 -3.41 -0.50 10.65
C THR A 92 -3.75 0.76 11.45
N LEU A 93 -2.74 1.50 11.91
CA LEU A 93 -2.92 2.76 12.64
C LEU A 93 -3.54 3.85 11.74
N LEU A 94 -3.13 3.90 10.48
CA LEU A 94 -3.68 4.83 9.49
C LEU A 94 -5.17 4.57 9.24
N ASN A 95 -5.56 3.31 9.05
CA ASN A 95 -6.96 2.92 8.87
C ASN A 95 -7.84 3.17 10.10
N ASN A 96 -7.22 3.21 11.30
CA ASN A 96 -7.90 3.54 12.55
C ASN A 96 -7.79 5.03 12.90
N GLU A 97 -7.34 5.89 11.98
CA GLU A 97 -7.16 7.34 12.15
C GLU A 97 -6.22 7.72 13.32
N GLN A 98 -5.35 6.80 13.73
CA GLN A 98 -4.39 7.02 14.80
C GLN A 98 -3.10 7.69 14.27
N PHE A 99 -3.25 8.88 13.69
CA PHE A 99 -2.21 9.57 12.93
C PHE A 99 -0.92 9.84 13.74
N SER A 100 -1.05 10.21 15.01
CA SER A 100 0.12 10.47 15.87
C SER A 100 1.00 9.24 16.05
N GLN A 101 0.39 8.07 16.26
CA GLN A 101 1.10 6.80 16.39
C GLN A 101 1.65 6.34 15.04
N ALA A 102 0.88 6.50 13.95
CA ALA A 102 1.34 6.21 12.59
C ALA A 102 2.60 7.01 12.23
N ARG A 103 2.67 8.30 12.57
CA ARG A 103 3.87 9.15 12.39
C ARG A 103 5.10 8.62 13.15
N GLN A 104 4.91 8.12 14.37
CA GLN A 104 6.01 7.53 15.14
C GLN A 104 6.57 6.29 14.45
N VAL A 105 5.69 5.40 13.95
CA VAL A 105 6.10 4.19 13.20
C VAL A 105 6.78 4.57 11.88
N ALA A 106 6.25 5.56 11.15
CA ALA A 106 6.88 6.08 9.93
C ALA A 106 8.29 6.61 10.21
N LYS A 107 8.48 7.34 11.33
CA LYS A 107 9.80 7.80 11.75
C LYS A 107 10.76 6.64 12.05
N GLN A 108 10.28 5.57 12.70
CA GLN A 108 11.09 4.37 12.92
C GLN A 108 11.54 3.72 11.61
N LEU A 109 10.60 3.53 10.66
CA LEU A 109 10.91 3.01 9.33
C LEU A 109 11.95 3.87 8.58
N ARG A 110 11.79 5.20 8.64
CA ARG A 110 12.74 6.15 8.05
C ARG A 110 14.09 6.16 8.74
N THR A 111 14.16 5.81 10.03
CA THR A 111 15.43 5.65 10.74
C THR A 111 16.16 4.37 10.29
N ILE A 112 15.43 3.31 9.97
CA ILE A 112 16.02 2.04 9.48
C ILE A 112 16.50 2.20 8.04
N SER A 113 15.66 2.75 7.17
CA SER A 113 15.92 2.91 5.73
C SER A 113 15.51 4.30 5.22
N PRO A 114 16.36 5.35 5.43
CA PRO A 114 16.01 6.75 5.20
C PRO A 114 15.60 7.09 3.76
N GLN A 115 16.21 6.41 2.79
CA GLN A 115 16.03 6.68 1.36
C GLN A 115 14.94 5.81 0.71
N ARG A 116 14.29 4.92 1.47
CA ARG A 116 13.29 4.01 0.91
C ARG A 116 12.02 4.76 0.55
N ILE A 117 11.70 4.75 -0.73
CA ILE A 117 10.55 5.49 -1.30
C ILE A 117 9.24 5.04 -0.70
N ASP A 118 9.05 3.74 -0.45
CA ASP A 118 7.83 3.21 0.19
C ASP A 118 7.52 3.87 1.53
N TYR A 119 8.56 4.21 2.32
CA TYR A 119 8.38 4.83 3.64
C TYR A 119 8.14 6.33 3.55
N ILE A 120 8.73 6.97 2.53
CA ILE A 120 8.45 8.38 2.22
C ILE A 120 6.99 8.53 1.81
N ILE A 121 6.52 7.66 0.91
CA ILE A 121 5.13 7.65 0.45
C ILE A 121 4.19 7.35 1.62
N ALA A 122 4.48 6.34 2.45
CA ALA A 122 3.66 6.03 3.62
C ALA A 122 3.56 7.21 4.60
N GLN A 123 4.63 7.98 4.77
CA GLN A 123 4.61 9.20 5.58
C GLN A 123 3.72 10.28 4.94
N ALA A 124 3.78 10.47 3.64
CA ALA A 124 2.90 11.40 2.92
C ALA A 124 1.42 10.94 2.98
N ASP A 125 1.16 9.64 2.85
CA ASP A 125 -0.19 9.07 2.98
C ASP A 125 -0.82 9.37 4.35
N ILE A 126 -0.03 9.37 5.45
CA ILE A 126 -0.49 9.76 6.79
C ILE A 126 -0.95 11.23 6.80
N GLU A 127 -0.17 12.12 6.19
CA GLU A 127 -0.51 13.54 6.15
C GLU A 127 -1.74 13.81 5.28
N LEU A 128 -1.88 13.10 4.15
CA LEU A 128 -3.06 13.19 3.29
C LEU A 128 -4.32 12.71 4.02
N ALA A 129 -4.25 11.58 4.72
CA ALA A 129 -5.37 11.06 5.48
C ALA A 129 -5.76 11.97 6.66
N ASN A 130 -4.79 12.65 7.26
CA ASN A 130 -5.00 13.66 8.31
C ASN A 130 -5.37 15.05 7.75
N GLN A 131 -5.75 15.14 6.48
CA GLN A 131 -6.13 16.39 5.79
C GLN A 131 -5.02 17.47 5.78
N GLN A 132 -3.77 17.07 5.93
CA GLN A 132 -2.59 17.91 5.93
C GLN A 132 -1.86 17.84 4.58
N ALA A 133 -2.59 18.09 3.47
CA ALA A 133 -2.07 17.89 2.12
C ALA A 133 -0.78 18.69 1.83
N GLN A 134 -0.63 19.90 2.37
CA GLN A 134 0.59 20.70 2.21
C GLN A 134 1.81 20.03 2.85
N ASN A 135 1.64 19.35 4.00
CA ASN A 135 2.71 18.61 4.63
C ASN A 135 3.13 17.40 3.78
N ALA A 136 2.15 16.71 3.16
CA ALA A 136 2.44 15.63 2.23
C ALA A 136 3.23 16.12 1.00
N VAL A 137 2.85 17.25 0.42
CA VAL A 137 3.59 17.88 -0.68
C VAL A 137 5.05 18.10 -0.27
N LYS A 138 5.28 18.76 0.87
CA LYS A 138 6.63 19.05 1.35
C LYS A 138 7.49 17.80 1.54
N ILE A 139 6.93 16.74 2.13
CA ILE A 139 7.64 15.46 2.32
C ILE A 139 8.08 14.87 0.98
N LEU A 140 7.22 14.95 -0.05
CA LEU A 140 7.49 14.39 -1.37
C LEU A 140 8.43 15.29 -2.18
N GLU A 141 8.36 16.60 -2.03
CA GLU A 141 9.33 17.55 -2.59
C GLU A 141 10.74 17.33 -2.05
N ASP A 142 10.88 17.22 -0.73
CA ASP A 142 12.17 16.93 -0.10
C ASP A 142 12.78 15.64 -0.63
N ALA A 143 11.95 14.63 -0.92
CA ALA A 143 12.38 13.38 -1.53
C ALA A 143 12.77 13.55 -3.01
N LEU A 144 12.06 14.40 -3.76
CA LEU A 144 12.36 14.70 -5.15
C LEU A 144 13.65 15.54 -5.31
N LEU A 145 14.06 16.32 -4.30
CA LEU A 145 15.37 16.97 -4.32
C LEU A 145 16.51 15.94 -4.38
N ILE A 146 16.33 14.77 -3.76
CA ILE A 146 17.32 13.69 -3.76
C ILE A 146 17.18 12.80 -4.99
N ASN A 147 15.94 12.54 -5.44
CA ASN A 147 15.63 11.65 -6.54
C ASN A 147 14.74 12.35 -7.59
N PRO A 148 15.25 13.38 -8.31
CA PRO A 148 14.42 14.26 -9.14
C PRO A 148 13.76 13.56 -10.34
N GLN A 149 14.31 12.43 -10.79
CA GLN A 149 13.77 11.66 -11.93
C GLN A 149 12.87 10.50 -11.50
N ASN A 150 12.56 10.37 -10.20
CA ASN A 150 11.73 9.27 -9.75
C ASN A 150 10.25 9.49 -10.11
N GLN A 151 9.77 8.75 -11.09
CA GLN A 151 8.40 8.84 -11.61
C GLN A 151 7.33 8.57 -10.55
N THR A 152 7.59 7.64 -9.63
CA THR A 152 6.65 7.30 -8.55
C THR A 152 6.51 8.49 -7.59
N LEU A 153 7.63 9.09 -7.17
CA LEU A 153 7.58 10.28 -6.31
C LEU A 153 6.90 11.46 -7.00
N LYS A 154 7.19 11.72 -8.31
CA LYS A 154 6.51 12.77 -9.09
C LYS A 154 4.99 12.56 -9.08
N MET A 155 4.51 11.32 -9.30
CA MET A 155 3.08 11.03 -9.31
C MET A 155 2.44 11.24 -7.94
N TYR A 156 3.07 10.76 -6.85
CA TYR A 156 2.55 10.99 -5.50
C TYR A 156 2.58 12.46 -5.10
N ALA A 157 3.63 13.21 -5.49
CA ALA A 157 3.72 14.64 -5.27
C ALA A 157 2.60 15.41 -6.01
N ALA A 158 2.35 15.05 -7.26
CA ALA A 158 1.26 15.65 -8.04
C ALA A 158 -0.11 15.37 -7.38
N LYS A 159 -0.39 14.14 -6.95
CA LYS A 159 -1.62 13.79 -6.24
C LYS A 159 -1.78 14.57 -4.93
N ALA A 160 -0.69 14.69 -4.17
CA ALA A 160 -0.69 15.49 -2.93
C ALA A 160 -0.96 16.98 -3.23
N ALA A 161 -0.34 17.52 -4.26
CA ALA A 161 -0.54 18.91 -4.70
C ALA A 161 -1.98 19.18 -5.17
N ILE A 162 -2.61 18.24 -5.88
CA ILE A 162 -4.03 18.33 -6.25
C ILE A 162 -4.89 18.39 -4.98
N LYS A 163 -4.64 17.53 -4.00
CA LYS A 163 -5.36 17.58 -2.72
C LYS A 163 -5.12 18.85 -1.92
N ALA A 164 -3.95 19.47 -2.10
CA ALA A 164 -3.58 20.75 -1.51
C ALA A 164 -4.08 21.95 -2.33
N GLN A 165 -4.78 21.73 -3.46
CA GLN A 165 -5.20 22.76 -4.44
C GLN A 165 -4.03 23.54 -5.05
N ALA A 166 -2.82 23.00 -5.00
CA ALA A 166 -1.61 23.57 -5.59
C ALA A 166 -1.48 23.10 -7.07
N TYR A 167 -2.47 23.41 -7.89
CA TYR A 167 -2.61 22.89 -9.25
C TYR A 167 -1.43 23.22 -10.17
N THR A 168 -0.89 24.44 -10.06
CA THR A 168 0.28 24.84 -10.86
C THR A 168 1.48 23.93 -10.62
N GLN A 169 1.71 23.57 -9.36
CA GLN A 169 2.79 22.67 -8.96
C GLN A 169 2.53 21.24 -9.42
N ALA A 170 1.29 20.75 -9.27
CA ALA A 170 0.89 19.46 -9.78
C ALA A 170 1.13 19.34 -11.30
N ILE A 171 0.74 20.35 -12.07
CA ILE A 171 0.94 20.39 -13.53
C ILE A 171 2.43 20.28 -13.90
N GLN A 172 3.36 20.89 -13.16
CA GLN A 172 4.78 20.78 -13.44
C GLN A 172 5.28 19.34 -13.39
N TRP A 173 4.91 18.57 -12.36
CA TRP A 173 5.28 17.17 -12.24
C TRP A 173 4.56 16.27 -13.27
N LEU A 174 3.25 16.50 -13.47
CA LEU A 174 2.45 15.74 -14.40
C LEU A 174 2.89 15.97 -15.86
N SER A 175 3.27 17.19 -16.22
CA SER A 175 3.80 17.49 -17.57
C SER A 175 5.11 16.72 -17.81
N SER A 176 6.01 16.65 -16.82
CA SER A 176 7.20 15.80 -16.95
C SER A 176 6.81 14.33 -17.13
N LEU A 177 5.85 13.84 -16.34
CA LEU A 177 5.39 12.44 -16.42
C LEU A 177 4.69 12.12 -17.73
N SER A 178 3.99 13.05 -18.36
CA SER A 178 3.30 12.83 -19.63
C SER A 178 4.24 12.48 -20.79
N TYR A 179 5.48 12.94 -20.74
CA TYR A 179 6.52 12.51 -21.70
C TYR A 179 7.10 11.14 -21.35
N GLU A 180 7.33 10.88 -20.06
CA GLU A 180 7.97 9.65 -19.59
C GLU A 180 6.97 8.45 -19.56
N ARG A 181 5.68 8.73 -19.39
CA ARG A 181 4.57 7.78 -19.25
C ARG A 181 3.40 8.15 -20.17
N ALA A 182 3.67 8.36 -21.45
CA ALA A 182 2.70 8.88 -22.42
C ALA A 182 1.39 8.06 -22.53
N ASN A 183 1.44 6.77 -22.26
CA ASN A 183 0.28 5.87 -22.30
C ASN A 183 -0.40 5.65 -20.94
N ASP A 184 -0.04 6.41 -19.91
CA ASP A 184 -0.64 6.27 -18.59
C ASP A 184 -1.88 7.17 -18.48
N PRO A 185 -3.08 6.57 -18.42
CA PRO A 185 -4.32 7.34 -18.34
C PRO A 185 -4.42 8.15 -17.04
N GLU A 186 -3.78 7.70 -15.95
CA GLU A 186 -3.82 8.41 -14.68
C GLU A 186 -3.12 9.77 -14.75
N VAL A 187 -2.00 9.86 -15.50
CA VAL A 187 -1.29 11.12 -15.71
C VAL A 187 -2.18 12.12 -16.45
N TRP A 188 -2.83 11.68 -17.53
CA TRP A 188 -3.69 12.55 -18.34
C TRP A 188 -4.96 12.96 -17.60
N GLN A 189 -5.59 12.07 -16.86
CA GLN A 189 -6.75 12.39 -16.03
C GLN A 189 -6.41 13.44 -14.98
N SER A 190 -5.27 13.30 -14.30
CA SER A 190 -4.80 14.27 -13.31
C SER A 190 -4.47 15.64 -13.92
N LEU A 191 -3.91 15.68 -15.15
CA LEU A 191 -3.69 16.93 -15.87
C LEU A 191 -5.01 17.64 -16.21
N VAL A 192 -5.99 16.89 -16.71
CA VAL A 192 -7.34 17.42 -17.00
C VAL A 192 -7.96 18.03 -15.75
N GLU A 193 -7.93 17.31 -14.63
CA GLU A 193 -8.43 17.80 -13.34
C GLU A 193 -7.78 19.13 -12.95
N CYS A 194 -6.46 19.22 -13.04
CA CYS A 194 -5.73 20.45 -12.70
C CYS A 194 -6.10 21.64 -13.59
N TYR A 195 -6.18 21.44 -14.91
CA TYR A 195 -6.52 22.52 -15.85
C TYR A 195 -7.98 22.96 -15.71
N GLN A 196 -8.91 22.05 -15.44
CA GLN A 196 -10.31 22.39 -15.16
C GLN A 196 -10.44 23.24 -13.90
N ALA A 197 -9.78 22.82 -12.80
CA ALA A 197 -9.81 23.58 -11.54
C ALA A 197 -9.18 24.97 -11.67
N GLN A 198 -8.10 25.14 -12.45
CA GLN A 198 -7.52 26.46 -12.71
C GLN A 198 -8.46 27.34 -13.53
N LYS A 199 -9.16 26.79 -14.52
CA LYS A 199 -10.12 27.56 -15.35
C LYS A 199 -11.31 28.03 -14.53
N GLU A 200 -11.85 27.21 -13.66
CA GLU A 200 -12.93 27.57 -12.75
C GLU A 200 -12.50 28.66 -11.75
N GLY A 201 -11.29 28.58 -11.20
CA GLY A 201 -10.73 29.59 -10.31
C GLY A 201 -10.44 30.96 -10.96
N LEU A 202 -10.36 31.03 -12.29
CA LEU A 202 -10.20 32.28 -13.05
C LEU A 202 -11.52 32.96 -13.41
N GLN A 203 -12.66 32.27 -13.17
CA GLN A 203 -14.00 32.79 -13.46
C GLN A 203 -14.73 33.38 -12.23
N LEU A 204 -14.11 33.30 -11.06
CA LEU A 204 -14.55 33.88 -9.78
C LEU A 204 -13.76 35.12 -9.43
#